data_f337ca1c7c39285d879af8177b8be9dd
#
_entry.id   f337ca1c7c39285d879af8177b8be9dd
#
_cell.length_a   1.000
_cell.length_b   1.000
_cell.length_c   1.000
_cell.angle_alpha   90.00
_cell.angle_beta   90.00
_cell.angle_gamma   90.00
#
_symmetry.space_group_name_H-M   'P 1'
#
loop_
_entity.id
_entity.type
_entity.pdbx_description
1 polymer ?
#
loop_
_entity_poly.entity_id
_entity_poly.type
_entity_poly.pdbx_seq_one_letter_code
_entity_poly.pdbx_strand_id
1 'polypeptide(L)'
;MPINDNLDLTLLGDYYTNGSYGFRVENTYLYRYKFRGNLSFRFENLIQSERGFPDYSKSSIYNLRWSHSQDSKSNPNSRFSASVNLGSSKYYQQSINQMNAANFLNNSLSSSISYSKTFPGEPQVNMSLSATHSQNTNTQTINMTLPTLQACLLYTSDAADDSYR
;
A
#
# COMPACT_ATOMS: atom_id res chain seq x y z
N MET A 1 -3.38 -18.48 10.35
CA MET A 1 -2.51 -19.52 10.97
C MET A 1 -1.17 -18.89 11.28
N PRO A 2 -0.75 -18.81 12.53
CA PRO A 2 0.55 -18.25 12.86
C PRO A 2 1.65 -19.16 12.31
N ILE A 3 2.56 -18.59 11.53
CA ILE A 3 3.77 -19.28 11.08
C ILE A 3 4.83 -19.23 12.18
N ASN A 4 4.88 -18.10 12.88
CA ASN A 4 5.69 -17.88 14.09
C ASN A 4 5.09 -16.75 14.92
N ASP A 5 5.70 -16.41 16.06
CA ASP A 5 5.23 -15.36 16.98
C ASP A 5 5.14 -13.96 16.36
N ASN A 6 5.76 -13.74 15.20
CA ASN A 6 5.85 -12.44 14.53
C ASN A 6 5.15 -12.39 13.17
N LEU A 7 4.66 -13.54 12.66
CA LEU A 7 4.12 -13.67 11.31
C LEU A 7 2.86 -14.53 11.30
N ASP A 8 1.77 -13.97 10.86
CA ASP A 8 0.51 -14.67 10.60
C ASP A 8 0.17 -14.66 9.12
N LEU A 9 -0.12 -15.83 8.56
CA LEU A 9 -0.50 -16.02 7.17
C LEU A 9 -1.83 -16.74 7.07
N THR A 10 -2.77 -16.15 6.36
CA THR A 10 -4.06 -16.74 6.04
C THR A 10 -4.22 -16.87 4.53
N LEU A 11 -4.52 -18.08 4.08
CA LEU A 11 -4.82 -18.39 2.69
C LEU A 11 -6.27 -18.88 2.62
N LEU A 12 -7.07 -18.24 1.79
CA LEU A 12 -8.47 -18.60 1.55
C LEU A 12 -8.68 -18.77 0.04
N GLY A 13 -9.42 -19.81 -0.33
CA GLY A 13 -9.82 -20.06 -1.70
C GLY A 13 -11.34 -20.28 -1.76
N ASP A 14 -11.98 -19.63 -2.70
CA ASP A 14 -13.42 -19.72 -2.97
C ASP A 14 -13.62 -20.30 -4.36
N TYR A 15 -14.51 -21.29 -4.49
CA TYR A 15 -14.94 -21.83 -5.76
C TYR A 15 -16.46 -21.93 -5.80
N TYR A 16 -17.06 -21.43 -6.86
CA TYR A 16 -18.50 -21.36 -7.04
C TYR A 16 -18.96 -22.31 -8.16
N THR A 17 -20.18 -22.80 -8.05
CA THR A 17 -20.77 -23.76 -9.01
C THR A 17 -20.89 -23.23 -10.44
N ASN A 18 -20.95 -21.89 -10.61
CA ASN A 18 -20.96 -21.24 -11.93
C ASN A 18 -19.56 -21.17 -12.58
N GLY A 19 -18.54 -21.77 -11.95
CA GLY A 19 -17.16 -21.75 -12.42
C GLY A 19 -16.36 -20.51 -12.03
N SER A 20 -16.94 -19.58 -11.27
CA SER A 20 -16.20 -18.48 -10.63
C SER A 20 -15.27 -19.01 -9.56
N TYR A 21 -14.11 -18.42 -9.43
CA TYR A 21 -13.16 -18.75 -8.36
C TYR A 21 -12.39 -17.53 -7.89
N GLY A 22 -11.95 -17.60 -6.67
CA GLY A 22 -11.14 -16.56 -6.06
C GLY A 22 -10.13 -17.10 -5.09
N PHE A 23 -9.12 -16.33 -4.80
CA PHE A 23 -8.22 -16.60 -3.69
C PHE A 23 -7.83 -15.31 -2.97
N ARG A 24 -7.57 -15.46 -1.69
CA ARG A 24 -7.15 -14.39 -0.80
C ARG A 24 -5.93 -14.82 -0.02
N VAL A 25 -4.96 -13.94 0.04
CA VAL A 25 -3.77 -14.06 0.86
C VAL A 25 -3.76 -12.91 1.83
N GLU A 26 -3.74 -13.18 3.12
CA GLU A 26 -3.60 -12.18 4.16
C GLU A 26 -2.37 -12.51 5.00
N ASN A 27 -1.51 -11.55 5.15
CA ASN A 27 -0.30 -11.67 5.94
C ASN A 27 -0.20 -10.49 6.89
N THR A 28 -0.01 -10.78 8.18
CA THR A 28 0.26 -9.77 9.20
C THR A 28 1.59 -10.06 9.84
N TYR A 29 2.43 -9.06 9.96
CA TYR A 29 3.72 -9.18 10.60
C TYR A 29 3.94 -8.08 11.62
N LEU A 30 4.51 -8.46 12.76
CA LEU A 30 4.82 -7.59 13.88
C LEU A 30 6.16 -7.96 14.50
N TYR A 31 7.16 -7.13 14.28
CA TYR A 31 8.45 -7.20 14.96
C TYR A 31 8.55 -6.06 15.97
N ARG A 32 8.44 -6.40 17.24
CA ARG A 32 8.47 -5.41 18.33
C ARG A 32 9.70 -4.51 18.22
N TYR A 33 9.49 -3.20 18.39
CA TYR A 33 10.52 -2.15 18.31
C TYR A 33 11.23 -2.03 16.96
N LYS A 34 10.75 -2.70 15.91
CA LYS A 34 11.34 -2.64 14.58
C LYS A 34 10.34 -2.14 13.54
N PHE A 35 9.37 -2.95 13.20
CA PHE A 35 8.36 -2.63 12.19
C PHE A 35 7.13 -3.51 12.34
N ARG A 36 6.05 -3.03 11.78
CA ARG A 36 4.79 -3.77 11.66
C ARG A 36 4.16 -3.50 10.30
N GLY A 37 3.32 -4.43 9.87
CA GLY A 37 2.57 -4.23 8.65
C GLY A 37 1.60 -5.36 8.39
N ASN A 38 0.79 -5.16 7.37
CA ASN A 38 -0.12 -6.15 6.84
C ASN A 38 -0.12 -6.09 5.32
N LEU A 39 -0.23 -7.25 4.70
CA LEU A 39 -0.39 -7.44 3.28
C LEU A 39 -1.67 -8.22 3.05
N SER A 40 -2.54 -7.73 2.18
CA SER A 40 -3.74 -8.44 1.74
C SER A 40 -3.78 -8.41 0.22
N PHE A 41 -3.78 -9.57 -0.38
CA PHE A 41 -3.96 -9.73 -1.82
C PHE A 41 -5.21 -10.57 -2.08
N ARG A 42 -6.06 -10.10 -2.97
CA ARG A 42 -7.26 -10.80 -3.40
C ARG A 42 -7.31 -10.82 -4.93
N PHE A 43 -7.64 -11.98 -5.45
CA PHE A 43 -7.93 -12.19 -6.86
C PHE A 43 -9.24 -12.95 -7.01
N GLU A 44 -10.11 -12.50 -7.89
CA GLU A 44 -11.36 -13.16 -8.21
C GLU A 44 -11.55 -13.22 -9.74
N ASN A 45 -11.94 -14.37 -10.23
CA ASN A 45 -12.36 -14.58 -11.61
C ASN A 45 -13.85 -14.89 -11.58
N LEU A 46 -14.64 -13.95 -12.05
CA LEU A 46 -16.09 -14.00 -11.98
C LEU A 46 -16.66 -14.37 -13.32
N ILE A 47 -17.55 -15.37 -13.33
CA ILE A 47 -18.33 -15.79 -14.51
C ILE A 47 -19.77 -15.46 -14.20
N GLN A 48 -20.36 -14.65 -15.06
CA GLN A 48 -21.75 -14.25 -15.00
C GLN A 48 -22.50 -14.94 -16.13
N SER A 49 -23.60 -15.63 -15.79
CA SER A 49 -24.39 -16.44 -16.70
C SER A 49 -23.66 -17.69 -17.27
N GLU A 50 -24.31 -18.52 -18.01
CA GLU A 50 -23.77 -19.72 -18.65
C GLU A 50 -23.27 -19.44 -20.06
N ARG A 51 -22.29 -20.24 -20.52
CA ARG A 51 -21.77 -20.13 -21.89
C ARG A 51 -22.88 -20.40 -22.89
N GLY A 52 -23.09 -19.49 -23.82
CA GLY A 52 -24.13 -19.58 -24.87
C GLY A 52 -25.31 -18.65 -24.64
N PHE A 53 -25.44 -18.03 -23.47
CA PHE A 53 -26.43 -16.99 -23.22
C PHE A 53 -25.90 -15.59 -23.55
N PRO A 54 -26.77 -14.65 -23.99
CA PRO A 54 -26.36 -13.30 -24.37
C PRO A 54 -25.76 -12.51 -23.23
N ASP A 55 -26.04 -12.86 -21.96
CA ASP A 55 -25.56 -12.21 -20.76
C ASP A 55 -24.26 -12.83 -20.22
N TYR A 56 -23.63 -13.75 -20.98
CA TYR A 56 -22.38 -14.35 -20.58
C TYR A 56 -21.26 -13.30 -20.51
N SER A 57 -20.69 -13.12 -19.33
CA SER A 57 -19.53 -12.27 -19.17
C SER A 57 -18.51 -12.91 -18.23
N LYS A 58 -17.23 -12.66 -18.50
CA LYS A 58 -16.12 -13.09 -17.66
C LYS A 58 -15.30 -11.86 -17.26
N SER A 59 -15.10 -11.69 -15.96
CA SER A 59 -14.35 -10.56 -15.41
C SER A 59 -13.33 -11.06 -14.42
N SER A 60 -12.10 -10.57 -14.53
CA SER A 60 -11.05 -10.82 -13.55
C SER A 60 -10.79 -9.53 -12.78
N ILE A 61 -10.88 -9.61 -11.47
CA ILE A 61 -10.67 -8.49 -10.57
C ILE A 61 -9.62 -8.84 -9.53
N TYR A 62 -8.85 -7.85 -9.13
CA TYR A 62 -7.84 -8.00 -8.08
C TYR A 62 -7.76 -6.75 -7.21
N ASN A 63 -7.27 -6.94 -6.00
CA ASN A 63 -6.92 -5.86 -5.08
C ASN A 63 -5.70 -6.25 -4.25
N LEU A 64 -4.76 -5.34 -4.16
CA LEU A 64 -3.57 -5.42 -3.32
C LEU A 64 -3.60 -4.29 -2.31
N ARG A 65 -3.58 -4.64 -1.02
CA ARG A 65 -3.40 -3.69 0.08
C ARG A 65 -2.14 -4.07 0.85
N TRP A 66 -1.30 -3.09 1.05
CA TRP A 66 -0.11 -3.26 1.87
C TRP A 66 0.09 -2.04 2.73
N SER A 67 0.20 -2.24 4.01
CA SER A 67 0.63 -1.19 4.93
C SER A 67 1.88 -1.63 5.66
N HIS A 68 2.82 -0.72 5.79
CA HIS A 68 4.07 -0.92 6.51
C HIS A 68 4.42 0.33 7.31
N SER A 69 4.80 0.14 8.55
CA SER A 69 5.26 1.22 9.42
C SER A 69 6.47 0.77 10.21
N GLN A 70 7.56 1.50 10.06
CA GLN A 70 8.77 1.32 10.86
C GLN A 70 8.62 2.05 12.20
N ASP A 71 9.03 1.41 13.29
CA ASP A 71 9.07 2.03 14.62
C ASP A 71 10.25 3.01 14.69
N SER A 72 10.02 4.22 15.22
CA SER A 72 11.05 5.23 15.39
C SER A 72 12.17 4.80 16.37
N LYS A 73 11.89 3.86 17.26
CA LYS A 73 12.88 3.26 18.16
C LYS A 73 13.85 2.32 17.47
N SER A 74 13.48 1.77 16.33
CA SER A 74 14.33 0.86 15.53
C SER A 74 15.54 1.57 14.96
N ASN A 75 15.33 2.77 14.42
CA ASN A 75 16.37 3.61 13.87
C ASN A 75 15.92 5.08 13.91
N PRO A 76 16.44 5.90 14.83
CA PRO A 76 16.03 7.29 14.93
C PRO A 76 16.39 8.13 13.70
N ASN A 77 17.39 7.68 12.93
CA ASN A 77 17.90 8.40 11.76
C ASN A 77 17.28 7.95 10.44
N SER A 78 16.42 6.93 10.45
CA SER A 78 15.71 6.52 9.23
C SER A 78 14.28 6.11 9.54
N ARG A 79 13.36 6.44 8.62
CA ARG A 79 11.94 6.10 8.73
C ARG A 79 11.42 5.66 7.39
N PHE A 80 10.80 4.49 7.38
CA PHE A 80 10.08 3.97 6.21
C PHE A 80 8.62 3.76 6.55
N SER A 81 7.73 4.23 5.69
CA SER A 81 6.30 3.97 5.76
C SER A 81 5.72 3.78 4.36
N ALA A 82 4.80 2.84 4.27
CA ALA A 82 4.08 2.55 3.03
C ALA A 82 2.61 2.28 3.33
N SER A 83 1.75 2.84 2.50
CA SER A 83 0.31 2.56 2.47
C SER A 83 -0.07 2.40 1.01
N VAL A 84 -0.25 1.16 0.57
CA VAL A 84 -0.52 0.80 -0.82
C VAL A 84 -1.93 0.22 -0.91
N ASN A 85 -2.73 0.75 -1.81
CA ASN A 85 -4.02 0.22 -2.19
C ASN A 85 -4.17 0.31 -3.71
N LEU A 86 -3.97 -0.83 -4.37
CA LEU A 86 -4.01 -0.98 -5.81
C LEU A 86 -5.07 -2.02 -6.17
N GLY A 87 -5.76 -1.82 -7.28
CA GLY A 87 -6.75 -2.79 -7.71
C GLY A 87 -7.34 -2.50 -9.08
N SER A 88 -8.10 -3.45 -9.59
CA SER A 88 -8.86 -3.24 -10.80
C SER A 88 -9.99 -2.22 -10.57
N SER A 89 -10.33 -1.45 -11.59
CA SER A 89 -11.36 -0.40 -11.51
C SER A 89 -12.74 -0.93 -11.07
N LYS A 90 -13.01 -2.19 -11.34
CA LYS A 90 -14.31 -2.84 -11.03
C LYS A 90 -14.31 -3.61 -9.70
N TYR A 91 -13.19 -3.62 -8.97
CA TYR A 91 -13.05 -4.46 -7.77
C TYR A 91 -14.16 -4.22 -6.74
N TYR A 92 -14.39 -2.97 -6.35
CA TYR A 92 -15.41 -2.64 -5.36
C TYR A 92 -16.85 -2.83 -5.83
N GLN A 93 -17.08 -2.85 -7.14
CA GLN A 93 -18.41 -3.00 -7.73
C GLN A 93 -18.78 -4.46 -8.00
N GLN A 94 -17.81 -5.32 -8.32
CA GLN A 94 -18.04 -6.68 -8.78
C GLN A 94 -17.61 -7.77 -7.80
N SER A 95 -16.79 -7.46 -6.80
CA SER A 95 -16.32 -8.47 -5.83
C SER A 95 -17.47 -9.02 -5.01
N ILE A 96 -17.68 -10.32 -5.07
CA ILE A 96 -18.74 -11.03 -4.34
C ILE A 96 -18.56 -10.91 -2.82
N ASN A 97 -17.31 -10.89 -2.37
CA ASN A 97 -16.97 -10.89 -0.95
C ASN A 97 -16.88 -9.46 -0.33
N GLN A 98 -17.08 -8.40 -1.12
CA GLN A 98 -16.97 -7.01 -0.70
C GLN A 98 -18.26 -6.21 -0.92
N MET A 99 -19.39 -6.89 -1.08
CA MET A 99 -20.70 -6.25 -1.26
C MET A 99 -21.17 -5.56 0.03
N ASN A 100 -20.46 -4.50 0.40
CA ASN A 100 -20.90 -3.55 1.40
C ASN A 100 -21.21 -2.22 0.70
N ALA A 101 -22.32 -1.58 1.04
CA ALA A 101 -22.74 -0.31 0.44
C ALA A 101 -21.63 0.77 0.49
N ALA A 102 -20.87 0.84 1.56
CA ALA A 102 -19.75 1.76 1.69
C ALA A 102 -18.61 1.47 0.72
N ASN A 103 -18.33 0.19 0.46
CA ASN A 103 -17.30 -0.22 -0.50
C ASN A 103 -17.75 -0.03 -1.95
N PHE A 104 -19.03 -0.28 -2.23
CA PHE A 104 -19.62 -0.06 -3.55
C PHE A 104 -19.55 1.42 -3.98
N LEU A 105 -19.70 2.33 -3.03
CA LEU A 105 -19.59 3.78 -3.27
C LEU A 105 -18.14 4.30 -3.30
N ASN A 106 -17.18 3.46 -2.94
CA ASN A 106 -15.77 3.85 -2.94
C ASN A 106 -15.18 3.78 -4.34
N ASN A 107 -14.94 4.94 -4.92
CA ASN A 107 -14.41 5.10 -6.27
C ASN A 107 -12.92 5.51 -6.28
N SER A 108 -12.25 5.47 -5.14
CA SER A 108 -10.88 5.96 -5.00
C SER A 108 -9.96 4.90 -4.41
N LEU A 109 -8.86 4.64 -5.10
CA LEU A 109 -7.72 3.85 -4.63
C LEU A 109 -6.52 4.78 -4.50
N SER A 110 -5.90 4.82 -3.35
CA SER A 110 -4.75 5.69 -3.11
C SER A 110 -3.60 4.94 -2.46
N SER A 111 -2.39 5.27 -2.86
CA SER A 111 -1.17 4.70 -2.33
C SER A 111 -0.13 5.79 -2.06
N SER A 112 0.64 5.62 -1.00
CA SER A 112 1.76 6.48 -0.68
C SER A 112 2.89 5.66 -0.08
N ILE A 113 4.11 5.94 -0.51
CA ILE A 113 5.34 5.35 0.03
C ILE A 113 6.26 6.51 0.38
N SER A 114 6.82 6.49 1.57
CA SER A 114 7.78 7.50 2.00
C SER A 114 8.95 6.85 2.74
N TYR A 115 10.14 7.35 2.43
CA TYR A 115 11.37 7.01 3.12
C TYR A 115 12.12 8.30 3.47
N SER A 116 12.54 8.44 4.69
CA SER A 116 13.39 9.54 5.13
C SER A 116 14.61 9.02 5.86
N LYS A 117 15.74 9.68 5.64
CA LYS A 117 17.00 9.36 6.30
C LYS A 117 17.75 10.64 6.65
N THR A 118 18.18 10.73 7.88
CA THR A 118 19.06 11.78 8.39
C THR A 118 20.45 11.21 8.59
N PHE A 119 21.43 11.84 7.99
CA PHE A 119 22.83 11.52 8.21
C PHE A 119 23.36 12.54 9.24
N PRO A 120 23.62 12.11 10.48
CA PRO A 120 24.19 12.99 11.48
C PRO A 120 25.65 13.28 11.10
N GLY A 121 26.01 14.53 11.12
CA GLY A 121 27.36 15.02 10.77
C GLY A 121 27.34 16.52 10.60
N GLU A 122 28.50 17.11 10.39
CA GLU A 122 28.65 18.53 10.04
C GLU A 122 29.21 18.62 8.60
N PRO A 123 28.39 19.00 7.62
CA PRO A 123 26.96 19.38 7.69
C PRO A 123 26.00 18.19 7.84
N GLN A 124 24.87 18.42 8.51
CA GLN A 124 23.81 17.42 8.59
C GLN A 124 23.10 17.31 7.25
N VAL A 125 22.91 16.07 6.77
CA VAL A 125 22.20 15.78 5.51
C VAL A 125 20.88 15.11 5.82
N ASN A 126 19.78 15.71 5.37
CA ASN A 126 18.45 15.10 5.40
C ASN A 126 18.03 14.71 3.99
N MET A 127 17.70 13.43 3.82
CA MET A 127 17.24 12.86 2.55
C MET A 127 15.83 12.33 2.73
N SER A 128 14.94 12.65 1.79
CA SER A 128 13.59 12.10 1.71
C SER A 128 13.25 11.63 0.32
N LEU A 129 12.57 10.48 0.23
CA LEU A 129 12.04 9.89 -0.99
C LEU A 129 10.55 9.65 -0.78
N SER A 130 9.73 10.11 -1.72
CA SER A 130 8.29 9.90 -1.68
C SER A 130 7.73 9.57 -3.06
N ALA A 131 6.73 8.70 -3.08
CA ALA A 131 5.94 8.39 -4.27
C ALA A 131 4.48 8.27 -3.89
N THR A 132 3.58 8.76 -4.73
CA THR A 132 2.14 8.66 -4.53
C THR A 132 1.43 8.16 -5.78
N HIS A 133 0.32 7.49 -5.57
CA HIS A 133 -0.58 7.02 -6.60
C HIS A 133 -2.01 7.26 -6.15
N SER A 134 -2.86 7.72 -7.06
CA SER A 134 -4.30 7.77 -6.87
C SER A 134 -5.03 7.34 -8.14
N GLN A 135 -6.02 6.49 -7.98
CA GLN A 135 -6.84 5.98 -9.07
C GLN A 135 -8.30 6.27 -8.74
N ASN A 136 -9.01 6.87 -9.69
CA ASN A 136 -10.46 6.98 -9.63
C ASN A 136 -11.07 5.88 -10.50
N THR A 137 -11.82 4.98 -9.88
CA THR A 137 -12.38 3.80 -10.56
C THR A 137 -13.58 4.13 -11.46
N ASN A 138 -14.28 5.23 -11.19
CA ASN A 138 -15.41 5.69 -12.00
C ASN A 138 -14.95 6.34 -13.32
N THR A 139 -13.99 7.25 -13.22
CA THR A 139 -13.44 7.96 -14.39
C THR A 139 -12.32 7.19 -15.08
N GLN A 140 -11.88 6.07 -14.48
CA GLN A 140 -10.75 5.24 -14.92
C GLN A 140 -9.44 6.05 -15.07
N THR A 141 -9.32 7.14 -14.32
CA THR A 141 -8.12 7.97 -14.30
C THR A 141 -7.14 7.51 -13.25
N ILE A 142 -5.87 7.48 -13.62
CA ILE A 142 -4.75 7.17 -12.72
C ILE A 142 -3.81 8.35 -12.70
N ASN A 143 -3.58 8.90 -11.50
CA ASN A 143 -2.57 9.92 -11.25
C ASN A 143 -1.43 9.28 -10.47
N MET A 144 -0.23 9.38 -10.99
CA MET A 144 0.97 8.84 -10.37
C MET A 144 2.04 9.92 -10.29
N THR A 145 2.52 10.16 -9.09
CA THR A 145 3.69 11.00 -8.87
C THR A 145 4.91 10.11 -8.89
N LEU A 146 5.85 10.39 -9.79
CA LEU A 146 7.14 9.70 -9.83
C LEU A 146 7.87 9.90 -8.50
N PRO A 147 8.75 8.95 -8.13
CA PRO A 147 9.54 9.08 -6.92
C PRO A 147 10.29 10.40 -6.89
N THR A 148 9.99 11.23 -5.90
CA THR A 148 10.64 12.53 -5.69
C THR A 148 11.69 12.37 -4.62
N LEU A 149 12.95 12.61 -4.97
CA LEU A 149 14.07 12.63 -4.05
C LEU A 149 14.40 14.08 -3.68
N GLN A 150 14.40 14.38 -2.39
CA GLN A 150 14.86 15.64 -1.83
C GLN A 150 16.05 15.37 -0.92
N ALA A 151 17.11 16.18 -1.07
CA ALA A 151 18.25 16.20 -0.17
C ALA A 151 18.49 17.64 0.30
N CYS A 152 18.60 17.83 1.61
CA CYS A 152 18.86 19.12 2.24
C CYS A 152 20.11 19.02 3.08
N LEU A 153 21.02 19.98 2.88
CA LEU A 153 22.22 20.18 3.67
C LEU A 153 21.91 21.29 4.70
N LEU A 154 22.07 20.99 5.97
CA LEU A 154 21.94 21.96 7.04
C LEU A 154 23.35 22.32 7.53
N TYR A 155 23.75 23.55 7.22
CA TYR A 155 24.96 24.19 7.79
C TYR A 155 24.55 24.95 9.06
N THR A 156 25.13 24.61 10.19
CA THR A 156 25.17 25.51 11.36
C THR A 156 26.38 26.42 11.19
N SER A 157 26.17 27.63 10.68
CA SER A 157 27.19 28.66 10.82
C SER A 157 27.16 29.13 12.25
N ASP A 158 28.22 28.87 12.98
CA ASP A 158 28.42 29.44 14.31
C ASP A 158 28.63 30.97 14.15
N ALA A 159 27.58 31.74 14.42
CA ALA A 159 27.61 33.21 14.34
C ALA A 159 28.24 33.85 15.58
N ALA A 160 29.14 33.12 16.27
CA ALA A 160 29.68 33.56 17.57
C ALA A 160 31.07 34.16 17.51
N ASP A 161 31.67 34.44 16.34
CA ASP A 161 33.07 34.95 16.29
C ASP A 161 33.24 36.35 15.69
N ASP A 162 32.22 37.21 15.70
CA ASP A 162 32.36 38.59 15.22
C ASP A 162 32.21 39.67 16.31
N SER A 163 32.52 39.40 17.56
CA SER A 163 32.46 40.40 18.65
C SER A 163 33.81 40.77 19.24
N TYR A 164 34.91 40.63 18.52
CA TYR A 164 36.21 41.21 18.91
C TYR A 164 36.90 41.89 17.74
N ARG A 165 36.43 43.11 17.44
CA ARG A 165 37.28 44.20 16.94
C ARG A 165 36.65 45.55 17.25
#